data_1acba54870eec4fee16cfb3b4e732f56
#
_entry.id   1acba54870eec4fee16cfb3b4e732f56
#
_cell.length_a   1.000
_cell.length_b   1.000
_cell.length_c   1.000
_cell.angle_alpha   90.00
_cell.angle_beta   90.00
_cell.angle_gamma   90.00
#
_symmetry.space_group_name_H-M   'P 1'
#
loop_
_entity.id
_entity.type
_entity.pdbx_description
1 polymer ?
#
loop_
_entity_poly.entity_id
_entity_poly.type
_entity_poly.pdbx_seq_one_letter_code
_entity_poly.pdbx_strand_id
1 'polypeptide(L)'
;MAKKGTKPDVATTFSLAGAVWTVEFVNHLDDMGKCDSEKQTISIRSGMNKQSTEQTFYHELVHAIMFTMGKLNHEEEFVDTFGAFLHQYHRTRVTHEA
;
A
#
# COMPACT_ATOMS: atom_id res chain seq x y z
N MET A 1 -12.75 -9.15 22.38
CA MET A 1 -12.02 -7.89 22.23
C MET A 1 -10.92 -8.07 21.19
N ALA A 2 -10.91 -7.21 20.19
CA ALA A 2 -9.89 -7.29 19.15
C ALA A 2 -8.52 -6.93 19.73
N LYS A 3 -7.52 -7.76 19.42
CA LYS A 3 -6.16 -7.47 19.87
C LYS A 3 -5.59 -6.36 19.01
N LYS A 4 -5.05 -5.35 19.66
CA LYS A 4 -4.33 -4.28 18.99
C LYS A 4 -3.14 -4.89 18.25
N GLY A 5 -2.98 -4.56 16.99
CA GLY A 5 -1.88 -5.06 16.18
C GLY A 5 -2.15 -6.30 15.35
N THR A 6 -3.35 -6.92 15.48
CA THR A 6 -3.73 -8.05 14.63
C THR A 6 -4.37 -7.61 13.32
N LYS A 7 -4.97 -6.43 13.31
CA LYS A 7 -5.62 -5.88 12.14
C LYS A 7 -4.60 -5.09 11.30
N PRO A 8 -4.58 -5.29 9.97
CA PRO A 8 -3.65 -4.54 9.13
C PRO A 8 -3.93 -3.03 9.21
N ASP A 9 -2.86 -2.27 9.24
CA ASP A 9 -2.93 -0.81 9.28
C ASP A 9 -2.69 -0.28 7.86
N VAL A 10 -3.74 -0.28 7.06
CA VAL A 10 -3.70 0.25 5.69
C VAL A 10 -4.84 1.22 5.50
N ALA A 11 -4.60 2.22 4.66
CA ALA A 11 -5.60 3.23 4.37
C ALA A 11 -6.79 2.64 3.62
N THR A 12 -7.96 3.21 3.82
CA THR A 12 -9.14 2.93 2.99
C THR A 12 -9.12 3.82 1.75
N THR A 13 -8.77 5.08 1.94
CA THR A 13 -8.57 6.04 0.86
C THR A 13 -7.39 6.92 1.19
N PHE A 14 -6.80 7.52 0.17
CA PHE A 14 -5.75 8.52 0.34
C PHE A 14 -5.73 9.39 -0.92
N SER A 15 -4.97 10.47 -0.88
CA SER A 15 -4.89 11.38 -2.02
C SER A 15 -3.45 11.59 -2.45
N LEU A 16 -3.25 11.65 -3.77
CA LEU A 16 -1.98 11.99 -4.37
C LEU A 16 -2.24 13.09 -5.41
N ALA A 17 -1.56 14.22 -5.27
CA ALA A 17 -1.71 15.36 -6.19
C ALA A 17 -3.19 15.75 -6.38
N GLY A 18 -3.97 15.68 -5.31
CA GLY A 18 -5.39 16.06 -5.33
C GLY A 18 -6.34 14.98 -5.83
N ALA A 19 -5.84 13.87 -6.36
CA ALA A 19 -6.68 12.76 -6.81
C ALA A 19 -6.87 11.75 -5.70
N VAL A 20 -8.09 11.29 -5.51
CA VAL A 20 -8.42 10.32 -4.47
C VAL A 20 -8.21 8.91 -4.99
N TRP A 21 -7.50 8.11 -4.20
CA TRP A 21 -7.28 6.69 -4.46
C TRP A 21 -8.07 5.86 -3.46
N THR A 22 -8.57 4.73 -3.90
CA THR A 22 -9.32 3.79 -3.06
C THR A 22 -8.50 2.51 -2.88
N VAL A 23 -8.55 1.95 -1.67
CA VAL A 23 -7.91 0.67 -1.37
C VAL A 23 -9.02 -0.34 -1.10
N GLU A 24 -8.99 -1.46 -1.82
CA GLU A 24 -10.00 -2.50 -1.66
C GLU A 24 -9.36 -3.87 -1.44
N PHE A 25 -10.06 -4.75 -0.74
CA PHE A 25 -9.66 -6.12 -0.54
C PHE A 25 -10.45 -7.00 -1.48
N VAL A 26 -9.76 -7.87 -2.20
CA VAL A 26 -10.36 -8.71 -3.25
C VAL A 26 -10.08 -10.17 -2.96
N ASN A 27 -11.14 -10.97 -2.92
CA ASN A 27 -11.02 -12.42 -2.78
C ASN A 27 -10.48 -13.00 -4.09
N HIS A 28 -9.60 -13.98 -3.96
CA HIS A 28 -9.10 -14.73 -5.11
C HIS A 28 -8.32 -13.88 -6.12
N LEU A 29 -7.71 -12.80 -5.66
CA LEU A 29 -6.80 -12.04 -6.50
C LEU A 29 -5.56 -12.90 -6.78
N ASP A 30 -5.16 -13.02 -8.05
CA ASP A 30 -4.01 -13.88 -8.42
C ASP A 30 -2.71 -13.37 -7.82
N ASP A 31 -2.47 -12.06 -7.89
CA ASP A 31 -1.33 -11.44 -7.25
C ASP A 31 -1.69 -11.02 -5.83
N MET A 32 -0.68 -10.75 -5.00
CA MET A 32 -0.94 -10.25 -3.65
C MET A 32 -1.56 -8.86 -3.69
N GLY A 33 -1.17 -8.03 -4.66
CA GLY A 33 -1.72 -6.70 -4.83
C GLY A 33 -1.68 -6.26 -6.28
N LYS A 34 -2.42 -5.19 -6.57
CA LYS A 34 -2.51 -4.62 -7.90
C LYS A 34 -2.75 -3.12 -7.79
N CYS A 35 -2.10 -2.36 -8.66
CA CYS A 35 -2.31 -0.91 -8.75
C CYS A 35 -2.91 -0.57 -10.11
N ASP A 36 -4.11 0.00 -10.10
CA ASP A 36 -4.80 0.41 -11.32
C ASP A 36 -4.81 1.95 -11.38
N SER A 37 -3.96 2.51 -12.22
CA SER A 37 -3.81 3.96 -12.29
C SER A 37 -4.99 4.64 -12.98
N GLU A 38 -5.70 3.96 -13.86
CA GLU A 38 -6.87 4.53 -14.52
C GLU A 38 -8.03 4.66 -13.54
N LYS A 39 -8.24 3.66 -12.71
CA LYS A 39 -9.31 3.67 -11.71
C LYS A 39 -8.86 4.25 -10.38
N GLN A 40 -7.58 4.57 -10.24
CA GLN A 40 -7.00 5.07 -8.99
C GLN A 40 -7.38 4.16 -7.83
N THR A 41 -7.11 2.87 -8.01
CA THR A 41 -7.48 1.85 -7.04
C THR A 41 -6.30 0.93 -6.79
N ILE A 42 -6.05 0.66 -5.51
CA ILE A 42 -5.13 -0.39 -5.08
C ILE A 42 -5.99 -1.55 -4.60
N SER A 43 -5.75 -2.74 -5.16
CA SER A 43 -6.43 -3.97 -4.72
C SER A 43 -5.44 -4.83 -3.97
N ILE A 44 -5.85 -5.38 -2.84
CA ILE A 44 -5.04 -6.24 -1.99
C ILE A 44 -5.78 -7.56 -1.82
N ARG A 45 -5.05 -8.67 -1.94
CA ARG A 45 -5.65 -10.00 -1.73
C ARG A 45 -6.16 -10.11 -0.29
N SER A 46 -7.42 -10.52 -0.15
CA SER A 46 -8.01 -10.75 1.17
C SER A 46 -7.39 -11.96 1.85
N GLY A 47 -7.38 -11.96 3.17
CA GLY A 47 -7.03 -13.14 3.95
C GLY A 47 -5.55 -13.35 4.22
N MET A 48 -4.68 -12.45 3.74
CA MET A 48 -3.26 -12.52 4.08
C MET A 48 -3.05 -12.05 5.52
N ASN A 49 -1.90 -12.44 6.10
CA ASN A 49 -1.58 -11.98 7.45
C ASN A 49 -1.31 -10.47 7.45
N LYS A 50 -1.28 -9.89 8.64
CA LYS A 50 -1.12 -8.45 8.83
C LYS A 50 0.11 -7.90 8.12
N GLN A 51 1.26 -8.54 8.32
CA GLN A 51 2.51 -8.04 7.76
C GLN A 51 2.52 -8.09 6.23
N SER A 52 2.05 -9.20 5.65
CA SER A 52 1.98 -9.33 4.20
C SER A 52 1.01 -8.33 3.58
N THR A 53 -0.12 -8.11 4.23
CA THR A 53 -1.11 -7.14 3.78
C THR A 53 -0.53 -5.73 3.75
N GLU A 54 0.12 -5.32 4.84
CA GLU A 54 0.72 -3.99 4.93
C GLU A 54 1.87 -3.82 3.94
N GLN A 55 2.73 -4.83 3.83
CA GLN A 55 3.85 -4.78 2.89
C GLN A 55 3.34 -4.65 1.46
N THR A 56 2.30 -5.39 1.11
CA THR A 56 1.68 -5.32 -0.21
C THR A 56 1.10 -3.93 -0.46
N PHE A 57 0.43 -3.35 0.53
CA PHE A 57 -0.09 -1.99 0.39
C PHE A 57 1.02 -1.01 0.03
N TYR A 58 2.14 -1.04 0.75
CA TYR A 58 3.23 -0.10 0.48
C TYR A 58 3.88 -0.34 -0.87
N HIS A 59 3.98 -1.60 -1.30
CA HIS A 59 4.46 -1.91 -2.64
C HIS A 59 3.57 -1.24 -3.70
N GLU A 60 2.26 -1.42 -3.59
CA GLU A 60 1.33 -0.82 -4.56
C GLU A 60 1.26 0.70 -4.43
N LEU A 61 1.43 1.24 -3.23
CA LEU A 61 1.49 2.68 -3.02
C LEU A 61 2.65 3.32 -3.78
N VAL A 62 3.82 2.66 -3.82
CA VAL A 62 4.95 3.17 -4.60
C VAL A 62 4.58 3.22 -6.07
N HIS A 63 3.92 2.19 -6.61
CA HIS A 63 3.43 2.24 -7.99
C HIS A 63 2.48 3.42 -8.21
N ALA A 64 1.54 3.65 -7.28
CA ALA A 64 0.58 4.75 -7.39
C ALA A 64 1.29 6.11 -7.42
N ILE A 65 2.31 6.28 -6.57
CA ILE A 65 3.10 7.51 -6.53
C ILE A 65 3.85 7.71 -7.85
N MET A 66 4.48 6.66 -8.36
CA MET A 66 5.22 6.75 -9.60
C MET A 66 4.31 7.08 -10.78
N PHE A 67 3.14 6.46 -10.87
CA PHE A 67 2.15 6.82 -11.89
C PHE A 67 1.73 8.28 -11.76
N THR A 68 1.51 8.75 -10.55
CA THR A 68 1.13 10.15 -10.30
C THR A 68 2.23 11.11 -10.75
N MET A 69 3.48 10.70 -10.63
CA MET A 69 4.63 11.47 -11.11
C MET A 69 4.83 11.38 -12.62
N GLY A 70 3.98 10.65 -13.32
CA GLY A 70 4.09 10.47 -14.77
C GLY A 70 5.09 9.40 -15.20
N LYS A 71 5.56 8.59 -14.28
CA LYS A 71 6.49 7.51 -14.59
C LYS A 71 5.72 6.24 -14.91
N LEU A 72 5.84 5.77 -16.14
CA LEU A 72 5.09 4.59 -16.61
C LEU A 72 5.90 3.30 -16.50
N ASN A 73 7.22 3.40 -16.51
CA ASN A 73 8.10 2.24 -16.38
C ASN A 73 8.59 2.15 -14.95
N HIS A 74 8.23 1.07 -14.27
CA HIS A 74 8.59 0.86 -12.87
C HIS A 74 9.50 -0.35 -12.76
N GLU A 75 10.68 -0.14 -12.18
CA GLU A 75 11.58 -1.23 -11.89
C GLU A 75 11.08 -1.92 -10.61
N GLU A 76 10.72 -3.20 -10.72
CA GLU A 76 10.11 -3.93 -9.60
C GLU A 76 11.04 -4.05 -8.40
N GLU A 77 12.34 -4.18 -8.60
CA GLU A 77 13.27 -4.23 -7.49
C GLU A 77 13.26 -2.92 -6.69
N PHE A 78 13.23 -1.78 -7.38
CA PHE A 78 13.14 -0.48 -6.72
C PHE A 78 11.82 -0.36 -5.96
N VAL A 79 10.71 -0.71 -6.60
CA VAL A 79 9.38 -0.62 -5.98
C VAL A 79 9.31 -1.48 -4.73
N ASP A 80 9.80 -2.70 -4.81
CA ASP A 80 9.75 -3.63 -3.69
C ASP A 80 10.59 -3.12 -2.52
N THR A 81 11.81 -2.67 -2.79
CA THR A 81 12.73 -2.19 -1.74
C THR A 81 12.20 -0.90 -1.11
N PHE A 82 11.78 0.05 -1.93
CA PHE A 82 11.27 1.32 -1.43
C PHE A 82 10.00 1.09 -0.60
N GLY A 83 9.09 0.24 -1.10
CA GLY A 83 7.87 -0.10 -0.37
C GLY A 83 8.18 -0.74 0.98
N ALA A 84 9.17 -1.62 1.03
CA ALA A 84 9.59 -2.26 2.28
C ALA A 84 10.09 -1.22 3.29
N PHE A 85 10.86 -0.23 2.83
CA PHE A 85 11.34 0.83 3.72
C PHE A 85 10.22 1.74 4.20
N LEU A 86 9.25 2.06 3.34
CA LEU A 86 8.08 2.84 3.77
C LEU A 86 7.29 2.09 4.84
N HIS A 87 7.09 0.80 4.66
CA HIS A 87 6.40 -0.02 5.64
C HIS A 87 7.19 -0.05 6.96
N GLN A 88 8.49 -0.23 6.88
CA GLN A 88 9.34 -0.22 8.07
C GLN A 88 9.27 1.12 8.79
N TYR A 89 9.36 2.21 8.06
CA TYR A 89 9.24 3.54 8.64
C TYR A 89 7.90 3.70 9.38
N HIS A 90 6.80 3.36 8.71
CA HIS A 90 5.48 3.51 9.32
C HIS A 90 5.34 2.65 10.57
N ARG A 91 5.81 1.42 10.51
CA ARG A 91 5.67 0.44 11.59
C ARG A 91 6.52 0.80 12.81
N THR A 92 7.65 1.44 12.60
CA THR A 92 8.63 1.68 13.67
C THR A 92 8.71 3.12 14.16
N ARG A 93 8.04 4.05 13.47
CA ARG A 93 8.14 5.46 13.83
C ARG A 93 7.55 5.72 15.22
N VAL A 94 8.19 6.67 15.91
CA VAL A 94 7.69 7.21 17.18
C VAL A 94 7.48 8.70 16.96
N THR A 95 6.29 9.19 17.28
CA THR A 95 5.97 10.60 17.05
C THR A 95 6.49 11.49 18.18
N HIS A 96 6.82 12.72 17.81
CA HIS A 96 7.17 13.73 18.82
C HIS A 96 5.93 14.08 19.63
N GLU A 97 6.14 14.31 20.91
CA GLU A 97 5.11 14.93 21.74
C GLU A 97 5.28 16.43 21.64
N ALA A 98 4.23 17.10 21.21
CA ALA A 98 4.28 18.55 21.04
C ALA A 98 4.15 19.27 22.37
#